data_e16fcbcf8499d7b4afa2a7944adffb07
#
_entry.id   e16fcbcf8499d7b4afa2a7944adffb07
#
_cell.length_a   1.000
_cell.length_b   1.000
_cell.length_c   1.000
_cell.angle_alpha   90.00
_cell.angle_beta   90.00
_cell.angle_gamma   90.00
#
_symmetry.space_group_name_H-M   'P 1'
#
loop_
_entity.id
_entity.type
_entity.pdbx_description
1 polymer ?
#
loop_
_entity_poly.entity_id
_entity_poly.type
_entity_poly.pdbx_seq_one_letter_code
_entity_poly.pdbx_strand_id
1 'polypeptide(L)'
;MLLLAALWLPILLSAVIVFIASSIMHTVLPYHNSDFRKLPEEDAVLAALRSAGVTRGLYHFPHCNHKDMKTPEMQEKFKQGPVGFLTIFPSGPVSMPKFLVQWFIFCLLISFVVAYLAAHTVVPAAPFRHVLRVVGTAAFLGYGLGAFIGVIWKGQTWSMTLKEVFDGFIYAALTAATFAWLWPH
;
A
#
# COMPACT_ATOMS: atom_id res chain seq x y z
N MET A 1 27.45 9.19 -8.51
CA MET A 1 27.47 9.03 -7.03
C MET A 1 27.32 10.36 -6.29
N LEU A 2 28.02 11.44 -6.69
CA LEU A 2 27.92 12.75 -6.03
C LEU A 2 26.50 13.34 -6.03
N LEU A 3 25.75 13.21 -7.13
CA LEU A 3 24.39 13.73 -7.21
C LEU A 3 23.43 13.01 -6.24
N LEU A 4 23.51 11.70 -6.12
CA LEU A 4 22.67 10.95 -5.17
C LEU A 4 22.94 11.38 -3.70
N ALA A 5 24.20 11.61 -3.35
CA ALA A 5 24.54 12.11 -2.01
C ALA A 5 23.98 13.52 -1.75
N ALA A 6 23.87 14.36 -2.77
CA ALA A 6 23.25 15.69 -2.64
C ALA A 6 21.74 15.63 -2.45
N LEU A 7 21.08 14.50 -2.74
CA LEU A 7 19.62 14.33 -2.63
C LEU A 7 19.14 13.86 -1.25
N TRP A 8 20.01 13.82 -0.23
CA TRP A 8 19.61 13.39 1.12
C TRP A 8 18.45 14.21 1.70
N LEU A 9 18.44 15.53 1.47
CA LEU A 9 17.41 16.42 1.96
C LEU A 9 16.05 16.19 1.27
N PRO A 10 15.95 16.18 -0.09
CA PRO A 10 14.71 15.77 -0.77
C PRO A 10 14.21 14.39 -0.34
N ILE A 11 15.08 13.40 -0.14
CA ILE A 11 14.69 12.05 0.32
C ILE A 11 13.99 12.13 1.69
N LEU A 12 14.65 12.76 2.66
CA LEU A 12 14.12 12.85 4.02
C LEU A 12 12.84 13.70 4.06
N LEU A 13 12.87 14.88 3.45
CA LEU A 13 11.77 15.83 3.50
C LEU A 13 10.52 15.30 2.80
N SER A 14 10.67 14.69 1.62
CA SER A 14 9.52 14.09 0.93
C SER A 14 8.90 12.94 1.73
N ALA A 15 9.72 12.09 2.37
CA ALA A 15 9.23 11.02 3.22
C ALA A 15 8.43 11.57 4.44
N VAL A 16 8.91 12.64 5.07
CA VAL A 16 8.20 13.31 6.17
C VAL A 16 6.89 13.93 5.69
N ILE A 17 6.91 14.64 4.57
CA ILE A 17 5.70 15.27 4.00
C ILE A 17 4.66 14.21 3.64
N VAL A 18 5.04 13.12 2.97
CA VAL A 18 4.14 12.01 2.63
C VAL A 18 3.60 11.34 3.90
N PHE A 19 4.44 11.10 4.90
CA PHE A 19 4.01 10.54 6.18
C PHE A 19 2.94 11.39 6.87
N ILE A 20 3.13 12.71 6.92
CA ILE A 20 2.14 13.64 7.50
C ILE A 20 0.86 13.66 6.65
N ALA A 21 0.99 13.77 5.33
CA ALA A 21 -0.16 13.79 4.42
C ALA A 21 -0.99 12.50 4.54
N SER A 22 -0.33 11.34 4.54
CA SER A 22 -1.01 10.05 4.70
C SER A 22 -1.72 9.94 6.06
N SER A 23 -1.10 10.44 7.13
CA SER A 23 -1.73 10.46 8.45
C SER A 23 -3.01 11.31 8.44
N ILE A 24 -2.98 12.49 7.82
CA ILE A 24 -4.17 13.34 7.67
C ILE A 24 -5.25 12.64 6.85
N MET A 25 -4.88 12.04 5.70
CA MET A 25 -5.82 11.40 4.80
C MET A 25 -6.54 10.21 5.45
N HIS A 26 -5.85 9.44 6.31
CA HIS A 26 -6.40 8.25 6.95
C HIS A 26 -7.04 8.48 8.32
N THR A 27 -6.74 9.61 9.00
CA THR A 27 -7.30 9.88 10.33
C THR A 27 -8.29 11.03 10.37
N VAL A 28 -8.13 12.03 9.51
CA VAL A 28 -8.96 13.24 9.50
C VAL A 28 -10.05 13.16 8.42
N LEU A 29 -9.70 12.65 7.23
CA LEU A 29 -10.64 12.59 6.13
C LEU A 29 -11.50 11.31 6.22
N PRO A 30 -12.84 11.41 6.07
CA PRO A 30 -13.74 10.27 6.33
C PRO A 30 -13.88 9.30 5.15
N TYR A 31 -13.25 9.55 3.99
CA TYR A 31 -13.53 8.76 2.78
C TYR A 31 -13.04 7.31 2.86
N HIS A 32 -12.09 6.99 3.77
CA HIS A 32 -11.67 5.63 4.06
C HIS A 32 -12.59 4.86 5.02
N ASN A 33 -13.53 5.54 5.71
CA ASN A 33 -14.41 4.88 6.67
C ASN A 33 -15.26 3.77 6.08
N SER A 34 -15.50 3.79 4.77
CA SER A 34 -16.28 2.76 4.05
C SER A 34 -15.46 1.58 3.54
N ASP A 35 -14.14 1.57 3.75
CA ASP A 35 -13.25 0.53 3.22
C ASP A 35 -13.36 -0.78 4.00
N PHE A 36 -13.72 -0.69 5.27
CA PHE A 36 -13.92 -1.85 6.14
C PHE A 36 -15.37 -1.92 6.60
N ARG A 37 -15.92 -3.13 6.57
CA ARG A 37 -17.28 -3.42 7.06
C ARG A 37 -17.20 -4.26 8.32
N LYS A 38 -18.13 -4.02 9.25
CA LYS A 38 -18.29 -4.88 10.41
C LYS A 38 -18.78 -6.27 9.96
N LEU A 39 -18.21 -7.32 10.54
CA LEU A 39 -18.70 -8.69 10.33
C LEU A 39 -20.10 -8.85 10.93
N PRO A 40 -21.06 -9.42 10.18
CA PRO A 40 -22.29 -9.92 10.79
C PRO A 40 -21.94 -11.00 11.82
N GLU A 41 -22.67 -11.04 12.94
CA GLU A 41 -22.48 -12.03 14.03
C GLU A 41 -21.00 -12.19 14.42
N GLU A 42 -20.29 -11.06 14.60
CA GLU A 42 -18.85 -11.00 14.80
C GLU A 42 -18.36 -11.94 15.91
N ASP A 43 -19.07 -11.98 17.06
CA ASP A 43 -18.68 -12.83 18.19
C ASP A 43 -18.76 -14.33 17.86
N ALA A 44 -19.76 -14.74 17.10
CA ALA A 44 -19.89 -16.12 16.63
C ALA A 44 -18.78 -16.50 15.65
N VAL A 45 -18.45 -15.61 14.71
CA VAL A 45 -17.34 -15.80 13.76
C VAL A 45 -16.02 -15.90 14.51
N LEU A 46 -15.74 -15.00 15.46
CA LEU A 46 -14.51 -15.04 16.25
C LEU A 46 -14.42 -16.31 17.11
N ALA A 47 -15.54 -16.77 17.68
CA ALA A 47 -15.57 -18.03 18.43
C ALA A 47 -15.27 -19.23 17.52
N ALA A 48 -15.83 -19.28 16.32
CA ALA A 48 -15.57 -20.33 15.34
C ALA A 48 -14.10 -20.36 14.90
N LEU A 49 -13.51 -19.20 14.62
CA LEU A 49 -12.08 -19.10 14.26
C LEU A 49 -11.16 -19.58 15.39
N ARG A 50 -11.49 -19.23 16.64
CA ARG A 50 -10.73 -19.71 17.82
C ARG A 50 -10.86 -21.22 18.01
N SER A 51 -12.07 -21.77 17.91
CA SER A 51 -12.30 -23.23 18.07
C SER A 51 -11.66 -24.04 16.95
N ALA A 52 -11.55 -23.48 15.74
CA ALA A 52 -10.85 -24.08 14.62
C ALA A 52 -9.31 -23.99 14.74
N GLY A 53 -8.78 -23.33 15.77
CA GLY A 53 -7.34 -23.16 15.96
C GLY A 53 -6.67 -22.24 14.92
N VAL A 54 -7.40 -21.33 14.32
CA VAL A 54 -6.85 -20.39 13.32
C VAL A 54 -5.88 -19.44 13.98
N THR A 55 -4.63 -19.44 13.51
CA THR A 55 -3.53 -18.61 14.02
C THR A 55 -3.15 -17.53 13.02
N ARG A 56 -2.11 -16.72 13.33
CA ARG A 56 -1.58 -15.71 12.41
C ARG A 56 -1.26 -16.31 11.04
N GLY A 57 -1.81 -15.73 9.98
CA GLY A 57 -1.54 -16.18 8.62
C GLY A 57 -2.45 -15.54 7.58
N LEU A 58 -2.21 -15.92 6.34
CA LEU A 58 -3.07 -15.62 5.20
C LEU A 58 -3.70 -16.93 4.74
N TYR A 59 -5.02 -16.99 4.75
CA TYR A 59 -5.81 -18.15 4.41
C TYR A 59 -6.65 -17.86 3.17
N HIS A 60 -6.75 -18.86 2.31
CA HIS A 60 -7.64 -18.84 1.15
C HIS A 60 -8.70 -19.93 1.34
N PHE A 61 -9.96 -19.63 1.13
CA PHE A 61 -11.03 -20.61 1.29
C PHE A 61 -12.06 -20.50 0.15
N PRO A 62 -12.63 -21.65 -0.30
CA PRO A 62 -12.17 -23.01 -0.05
C PRO A 62 -10.73 -23.23 -0.55
N HIS A 63 -9.88 -23.86 0.27
CA HIS A 63 -8.52 -24.19 -0.13
C HIS A 63 -8.51 -25.45 -0.98
N CYS A 64 -7.89 -25.40 -2.16
CA CYS A 64 -7.67 -26.56 -3.02
C CYS A 64 -6.41 -26.41 -3.86
N ASN A 65 -5.86 -27.54 -4.31
CA ASN A 65 -4.80 -27.57 -5.30
C ASN A 65 -5.38 -27.34 -6.71
N HIS A 66 -4.55 -26.88 -7.66
CA HIS A 66 -4.98 -26.68 -9.05
C HIS A 66 -5.62 -27.93 -9.69
N LYS A 67 -5.16 -29.12 -9.32
CA LYS A 67 -5.68 -30.39 -9.84
C LYS A 67 -7.12 -30.65 -9.40
N ASP A 68 -7.47 -30.22 -8.19
CA ASP A 68 -8.76 -30.50 -7.56
C ASP A 68 -9.80 -29.41 -7.87
N MET A 69 -9.38 -28.27 -8.41
CA MET A 69 -10.24 -27.10 -8.66
C MET A 69 -11.47 -27.41 -9.52
N LYS A 70 -11.36 -28.37 -10.46
CA LYS A 70 -12.44 -28.76 -11.38
C LYS A 70 -13.23 -29.97 -10.91
N THR A 71 -12.93 -30.56 -9.75
CA THR A 71 -13.71 -31.69 -9.23
C THR A 71 -15.11 -31.25 -8.87
N PRO A 72 -16.15 -32.12 -9.04
CA PRO A 72 -17.52 -31.79 -8.69
C PRO A 72 -17.69 -31.35 -7.23
N GLU A 73 -16.96 -32.00 -6.31
CA GLU A 73 -16.99 -31.67 -4.89
C GLU A 73 -16.49 -30.24 -4.62
N MET A 74 -15.38 -29.85 -5.23
CA MET A 74 -14.81 -28.51 -5.05
C MET A 74 -15.67 -27.43 -5.71
N GLN A 75 -16.24 -27.74 -6.88
CA GLN A 75 -17.18 -26.84 -7.54
C GLN A 75 -18.43 -26.59 -6.70
N GLU A 76 -18.90 -27.60 -5.99
CA GLU A 76 -20.02 -27.44 -5.08
C GLU A 76 -19.66 -26.57 -3.86
N LYS A 77 -18.47 -26.76 -3.25
CA LYS A 77 -17.96 -25.87 -2.19
C LYS A 77 -17.84 -24.40 -2.65
N PHE A 78 -17.39 -24.16 -3.90
CA PHE A 78 -17.36 -22.81 -4.45
C PHE A 78 -18.75 -22.20 -4.62
N LYS A 79 -19.74 -22.99 -5.06
CA LYS A 79 -21.14 -22.53 -5.19
C LYS A 79 -21.78 -22.21 -3.84
N GLN A 80 -21.54 -23.04 -2.84
CA GLN A 80 -22.06 -22.81 -1.48
C GLN A 80 -21.42 -21.59 -0.83
N GLY A 81 -20.11 -21.30 -1.13
CA GLY A 81 -19.39 -20.21 -0.50
C GLY A 81 -19.26 -20.33 1.03
N PRO A 82 -18.76 -19.33 1.72
CA PRO A 82 -18.13 -18.15 1.16
C PRO A 82 -16.78 -18.47 0.49
N VAL A 83 -16.38 -17.65 -0.49
CA VAL A 83 -15.08 -17.75 -1.17
C VAL A 83 -14.27 -16.48 -0.89
N GLY A 84 -13.01 -16.63 -0.50
CA GLY A 84 -12.21 -15.44 -0.22
C GLY A 84 -10.86 -15.68 0.44
N PHE A 85 -10.33 -14.61 0.97
CA PHE A 85 -9.10 -14.58 1.75
C PHE A 85 -9.38 -14.08 3.17
N LEU A 86 -8.67 -14.63 4.13
CA LEU A 86 -8.71 -14.22 5.52
C LEU A 86 -7.29 -13.94 6.00
N THR A 87 -7.02 -12.71 6.42
CA THR A 87 -5.75 -12.30 7.00
C THR A 87 -5.90 -12.20 8.52
N ILE A 88 -5.15 -13.00 9.26
CA ILE A 88 -5.16 -13.01 10.73
C ILE A 88 -3.83 -12.44 11.25
N PHE A 89 -3.94 -11.42 12.09
CA PHE A 89 -2.83 -10.86 12.85
C PHE A 89 -2.54 -11.66 14.12
N PRO A 90 -1.37 -11.48 14.76
CA PRO A 90 -1.14 -12.01 16.10
C PRO A 90 -2.21 -11.52 17.06
N SER A 91 -2.66 -12.41 17.97
CA SER A 91 -3.56 -12.03 19.05
C SER A 91 -2.91 -11.00 19.98
N GLY A 92 -3.70 -10.07 20.48
CA GLY A 92 -3.27 -9.02 21.40
C GLY A 92 -3.53 -7.61 20.88
N PRO A 93 -3.13 -6.59 21.62
CA PRO A 93 -3.37 -5.20 21.21
C PRO A 93 -2.58 -4.84 19.96
N VAL A 94 -3.23 -4.15 19.05
CA VAL A 94 -2.61 -3.67 17.81
C VAL A 94 -1.61 -2.55 18.15
N SER A 95 -0.34 -2.76 17.83
CA SER A 95 0.72 -1.76 18.07
C SER A 95 0.76 -0.74 16.93
N MET A 96 -0.06 0.30 17.01
CA MET A 96 -0.09 1.40 16.04
C MET A 96 1.30 2.04 15.80
N PRO A 97 2.13 2.34 16.86
CA PRO A 97 3.46 2.89 16.64
C PRO A 97 4.34 2.05 15.73
N LYS A 98 4.26 0.70 15.84
CA LYS A 98 5.02 -0.20 14.98
C LYS A 98 4.64 -0.02 13.50
N PHE A 99 3.35 0.07 13.19
CA PHE A 99 2.89 0.27 11.81
C PHE A 99 3.30 1.65 11.28
N LEU A 100 3.22 2.70 12.09
CA LEU A 100 3.65 4.04 11.70
C LEU A 100 5.15 4.09 11.38
N VAL A 101 6.00 3.45 12.20
CA VAL A 101 7.45 3.36 11.92
C VAL A 101 7.70 2.59 10.61
N GLN A 102 7.02 1.47 10.41
CA GLN A 102 7.16 0.69 9.17
C GLN A 102 6.71 1.49 7.93
N TRP A 103 5.62 2.24 8.06
CA TRP A 103 5.13 3.14 7.01
C TRP A 103 6.13 4.24 6.69
N PHE A 104 6.72 4.89 7.72
CA PHE A 104 7.74 5.89 7.52
C PHE A 104 8.99 5.33 6.82
N ILE A 105 9.43 4.14 7.23
CA ILE A 105 10.54 3.44 6.56
C ILE A 105 10.20 3.16 5.08
N PHE A 106 8.96 2.78 4.79
CA PHE A 106 8.51 2.58 3.41
C PHE A 106 8.53 3.88 2.60
N CYS A 107 8.09 5.01 3.18
CA CYS A 107 8.20 6.33 2.54
C CYS A 107 9.67 6.70 2.24
N LEU A 108 10.58 6.44 3.18
CA LEU A 108 12.02 6.64 2.95
C LEU A 108 12.56 5.76 1.83
N LEU A 109 12.15 4.49 1.80
CA LEU A 109 12.57 3.55 0.76
C LEU A 109 12.12 4.02 -0.63
N ILE A 110 10.84 4.41 -0.79
CA ILE A 110 10.33 4.94 -2.06
C ILE A 110 11.12 6.20 -2.45
N SER A 111 11.28 7.16 -1.53
CA SER A 111 12.02 8.39 -1.80
C SER A 111 13.47 8.13 -2.20
N PHE A 112 14.13 7.14 -1.57
CA PHE A 112 15.49 6.73 -1.94
C PHE A 112 15.56 6.11 -3.34
N VAL A 113 14.65 5.19 -3.67
CA VAL A 113 14.60 4.57 -5.01
C VAL A 113 14.33 5.61 -6.09
N VAL A 114 13.43 6.54 -5.83
CA VAL A 114 13.13 7.67 -6.71
C VAL A 114 14.36 8.58 -6.89
N ALA A 115 15.06 8.89 -5.81
CA ALA A 115 16.30 9.67 -5.85
C ALA A 115 17.39 8.95 -6.66
N TYR A 116 17.53 7.65 -6.47
CA TYR A 116 18.47 6.83 -7.23
C TYR A 116 18.17 6.91 -8.74
N LEU A 117 16.91 6.72 -9.14
CA LEU A 117 16.50 6.83 -10.53
C LEU A 117 16.78 8.25 -11.08
N ALA A 118 16.35 9.27 -10.34
CA ALA A 118 16.52 10.67 -10.77
C ALA A 118 17.99 11.06 -10.88
N ALA A 119 18.86 10.62 -9.96
CA ALA A 119 20.31 10.88 -10.01
C ALA A 119 21.00 10.30 -11.24
N HIS A 120 20.42 9.28 -11.88
CA HIS A 120 20.96 8.63 -13.08
C HIS A 120 20.30 9.06 -14.39
N THR A 121 19.16 9.74 -14.32
CA THR A 121 18.37 10.11 -15.51
C THR A 121 18.17 11.60 -15.68
N VAL A 122 18.37 12.38 -14.62
CA VAL A 122 18.15 13.84 -14.61
C VAL A 122 19.46 14.56 -14.33
N VAL A 123 19.83 15.47 -15.21
CA VAL A 123 21.07 16.27 -15.05
C VAL A 123 20.90 17.34 -13.95
N PRO A 124 22.01 17.80 -13.30
CA PRO A 124 21.98 18.99 -12.46
C PRO A 124 21.44 20.21 -13.23
N ALA A 125 20.81 21.13 -12.52
CA ALA A 125 20.14 22.30 -13.10
C ALA A 125 19.02 21.96 -14.13
N ALA A 126 18.49 20.75 -14.10
CA ALA A 126 17.35 20.39 -14.96
C ALA A 126 16.12 21.26 -14.64
N PRO A 127 15.29 21.60 -15.65
CA PRO A 127 14.09 22.38 -15.43
C PRO A 127 13.14 21.70 -14.44
N PHE A 128 12.51 22.47 -13.56
CA PHE A 128 11.54 22.00 -12.55
C PHE A 128 10.54 20.96 -13.10
N ARG A 129 9.95 21.24 -14.28
CA ARG A 129 8.97 20.36 -14.91
C ARG A 129 9.57 19.00 -15.31
N HIS A 130 10.83 18.95 -15.66
CA HIS A 130 11.50 17.68 -16.03
C HIS A 130 11.70 16.80 -14.80
N VAL A 131 12.23 17.37 -13.72
CA VAL A 131 12.39 16.68 -12.44
C VAL A 131 11.03 16.18 -11.94
N LEU A 132 10.02 17.05 -11.93
CA LEU A 132 8.66 16.72 -11.48
C LEU A 132 8.07 15.53 -12.24
N ARG A 133 8.26 15.47 -13.57
CA ARG A 133 7.75 14.33 -14.37
C ARG A 133 8.45 13.02 -14.02
N VAL A 134 9.79 13.01 -14.00
CA VAL A 134 10.57 11.79 -13.75
C VAL A 134 10.30 11.27 -12.34
N VAL A 135 10.45 12.14 -11.35
CA VAL A 135 10.23 11.80 -9.92
C VAL A 135 8.78 11.41 -9.67
N GLY A 136 7.82 12.19 -10.19
CA GLY A 136 6.39 11.93 -9.99
C GLY A 136 5.95 10.61 -10.59
N THR A 137 6.40 10.28 -11.80
CA THR A 137 6.10 8.99 -12.43
C THR A 137 6.67 7.83 -11.61
N ALA A 138 7.93 7.91 -11.19
CA ALA A 138 8.57 6.87 -10.39
C ALA A 138 7.90 6.71 -9.02
N ALA A 139 7.59 7.81 -8.35
CA ALA A 139 6.90 7.79 -7.07
C ALA A 139 5.48 7.21 -7.19
N PHE A 140 4.75 7.52 -8.26
CA PHE A 140 3.41 6.97 -8.51
C PHE A 140 3.43 5.47 -8.77
N LEU A 141 4.43 4.94 -9.49
CA LEU A 141 4.66 3.50 -9.61
C LEU A 141 4.81 2.85 -8.23
N GLY A 142 5.56 3.48 -7.32
CA GLY A 142 5.80 2.95 -5.98
C GLY A 142 4.62 3.05 -5.03
N TYR A 143 3.90 4.18 -5.02
CA TYR A 143 2.81 4.43 -4.08
C TYR A 143 1.43 3.99 -4.57
N GLY A 144 1.15 4.07 -5.87
CA GLY A 144 -0.22 3.97 -6.38
C GLY A 144 -0.52 2.69 -7.14
N LEU A 145 0.30 2.32 -8.15
CA LEU A 145 -0.10 1.26 -9.09
C LEU A 145 -0.13 -0.14 -8.47
N GLY A 146 0.61 -0.38 -7.38
CA GLY A 146 0.57 -1.65 -6.65
C GLY A 146 -0.80 -1.99 -6.07
N ALA A 147 -1.67 -1.00 -5.85
CA ALA A 147 -3.03 -1.18 -5.33
C ALA A 147 -3.91 -2.09 -6.20
N PHE A 148 -3.71 -2.08 -7.52
CA PHE A 148 -4.47 -2.94 -8.44
C PHE A 148 -4.30 -4.44 -8.17
N ILE A 149 -3.19 -4.86 -7.58
CA ILE A 149 -2.97 -6.27 -7.19
C ILE A 149 -4.04 -6.73 -6.19
N GLY A 150 -4.50 -5.83 -5.33
CA GLY A 150 -5.54 -6.10 -4.35
C GLY A 150 -6.89 -6.48 -4.97
N VAL A 151 -7.36 -5.69 -5.94
CA VAL A 151 -8.64 -5.96 -6.60
C VAL A 151 -8.55 -7.12 -7.58
N ILE A 152 -7.42 -7.32 -8.25
CA ILE A 152 -7.25 -8.40 -9.24
C ILE A 152 -7.18 -9.78 -8.56
N TRP A 153 -6.43 -9.90 -7.46
CA TRP A 153 -6.08 -11.19 -6.89
C TRP A 153 -6.56 -11.46 -5.47
N LYS A 154 -6.97 -10.43 -4.72
CA LYS A 154 -7.29 -10.56 -3.29
C LYS A 154 -8.72 -10.19 -2.93
N GLY A 155 -9.59 -9.96 -3.91
CA GLY A 155 -11.00 -9.65 -3.68
C GLY A 155 -11.26 -8.27 -3.07
N GLN A 156 -10.28 -7.36 -3.12
CA GLN A 156 -10.48 -5.97 -2.71
C GLN A 156 -11.50 -5.28 -3.62
N THR A 157 -12.26 -4.33 -3.10
CA THR A 157 -13.25 -3.61 -3.91
C THR A 157 -12.59 -2.57 -4.82
N TRP A 158 -13.21 -2.30 -5.98
CA TRP A 158 -12.76 -1.23 -6.87
C TRP A 158 -12.78 0.15 -6.18
N SER A 159 -13.76 0.40 -5.33
CA SER A 159 -13.85 1.65 -4.57
C SER A 159 -12.62 1.86 -3.68
N MET A 160 -12.23 0.85 -2.91
CA MET A 160 -11.04 0.88 -2.06
C MET A 160 -9.77 1.06 -2.90
N THR A 161 -9.62 0.26 -3.96
CA THR A 161 -8.45 0.35 -4.86
C THR A 161 -8.29 1.74 -5.49
N LEU A 162 -9.39 2.36 -5.96
CA LEU A 162 -9.33 3.69 -6.56
C LEU A 162 -8.95 4.77 -5.54
N LYS A 163 -9.37 4.65 -4.29
CA LYS A 163 -8.93 5.53 -3.20
C LYS A 163 -7.43 5.36 -2.93
N GLU A 164 -6.93 4.14 -2.83
CA GLU A 164 -5.50 3.86 -2.65
C GLU A 164 -4.66 4.40 -3.82
N VAL A 165 -5.14 4.30 -5.06
CA VAL A 165 -4.49 4.90 -6.24
C VAL A 165 -4.49 6.43 -6.16
N PHE A 166 -5.59 7.03 -5.73
CA PHE A 166 -5.69 8.47 -5.52
C PHE A 166 -4.73 8.96 -4.44
N ASP A 167 -4.65 8.26 -3.31
CA ASP A 167 -3.68 8.54 -2.25
C ASP A 167 -2.24 8.45 -2.78
N GLY A 168 -1.95 7.38 -3.52
CA GLY A 168 -0.67 7.19 -4.18
C GLY A 168 -0.32 8.32 -5.15
N PHE A 169 -1.30 8.87 -5.86
CA PHE A 169 -1.12 10.03 -6.71
C PHE A 169 -0.76 11.29 -5.90
N ILE A 170 -1.43 11.55 -4.78
CA ILE A 170 -1.12 12.68 -3.89
C ILE A 170 0.29 12.53 -3.31
N TYR A 171 0.66 11.33 -2.83
CA TYR A 171 2.01 11.08 -2.29
C TYR A 171 3.10 11.28 -3.36
N ALA A 172 2.84 10.82 -4.57
CA ALA A 172 3.74 11.01 -5.71
C ALA A 172 3.89 12.50 -6.09
N ALA A 173 2.79 13.24 -6.10
CA ALA A 173 2.82 14.68 -6.39
C ALA A 173 3.61 15.45 -5.32
N LEU A 174 3.43 15.14 -4.04
CA LEU A 174 4.17 15.75 -2.93
C LEU A 174 5.67 15.41 -3.02
N THR A 175 6.00 14.15 -3.29
CA THR A 175 7.38 13.71 -3.50
C THR A 175 8.01 14.46 -4.69
N ALA A 176 7.30 14.51 -5.82
CA ALA A 176 7.78 15.16 -7.03
C ALA A 176 8.02 16.66 -6.84
N ALA A 177 7.09 17.34 -6.18
CA ALA A 177 7.21 18.78 -5.88
C ALA A 177 8.41 19.05 -4.96
N THR A 178 8.60 18.22 -3.92
CA THR A 178 9.72 18.35 -2.98
C THR A 178 11.07 18.18 -3.71
N PHE A 179 11.21 17.15 -4.53
CA PHE A 179 12.41 16.93 -5.30
C PHE A 179 12.67 18.02 -6.35
N ALA A 180 11.63 18.46 -7.06
CA ALA A 180 11.77 19.49 -8.08
C ALA A 180 12.13 20.85 -7.48
N TRP A 181 11.66 21.15 -6.26
CA TRP A 181 12.00 22.38 -5.53
C TRP A 181 13.43 22.35 -4.98
N LEU A 182 13.89 21.22 -4.52
CA LEU A 182 15.23 21.05 -3.92
C LEU A 182 16.25 20.43 -4.89
N TRP A 183 15.95 20.42 -6.19
CA TRP A 183 16.85 19.84 -7.18
C TRP A 183 18.16 20.63 -7.24
N PRO A 184 19.34 19.96 -7.22
CA PRO A 184 20.64 20.64 -7.29
C PRO A 184 20.83 21.44 -8.57
N HIS A 185 21.35 22.65 -8.44
CA HIS A 185 21.69 23.58 -9.52
C HIS A 185 23.16 23.51 -9.93
#